data_94beb251f9d4ccea2776cb2aa14bfbc4
#
_entry.id   94beb251f9d4ccea2776cb2aa14bfbc4
#
_cell.length_a   1.000
_cell.length_b   1.000
_cell.length_c   1.000
_cell.angle_alpha   90.00
_cell.angle_beta   90.00
_cell.angle_gamma   90.00
#
_symmetry.space_group_name_H-M   'P 1'
#
loop_
_entity.id
_entity.type
_entity.pdbx_description
1 polymer ?
#
loop_
_entity_poly.entity_id
_entity_poly.type
_entity_poly.pdbx_seq_one_letter_code
_entity_poly.pdbx_strand_id
1 'polypeptide(L)'
;SEAEIADGWQLLFDGKTLDQWKDFNGDSLTQPWTVVDGCIQAKGGGSDLSGYIVTKKEYENFILDWEWKLSHGGNSGMLYHVVEDPYFKVPYVTGPEYQLIDEEGWEEVNAPTKLEEWQRLGVDYAMHLPDKAAMQVNPQGEWNSSRIVFDNGHMEHWLNGKKILEFEAW
;
A
#
# COMPACT_ATOMS: atom_id res chain seq x y z
N SER A 1 -15.29 3.25 14.99
CA SER A 1 -16.31 3.30 16.08
C SER A 1 -15.65 3.60 17.42
N GLU A 2 -16.43 3.96 18.45
CA GLU A 2 -15.91 4.16 19.82
C GLU A 2 -15.30 2.87 20.38
N ALA A 3 -15.84 1.71 20.03
CA ALA A 3 -15.33 0.41 20.44
C ALA A 3 -13.93 0.14 19.82
N GLU A 4 -13.74 0.43 18.55
CA GLU A 4 -12.44 0.27 17.88
C GLU A 4 -11.39 1.21 18.48
N ILE A 5 -11.76 2.45 18.79
CA ILE A 5 -10.86 3.39 19.49
C ILE A 5 -10.47 2.86 20.88
N ALA A 6 -11.43 2.28 21.62
CA ALA A 6 -11.16 1.66 22.93
C ALA A 6 -10.21 0.45 22.81
N ASP A 7 -10.25 -0.27 21.70
CA ASP A 7 -9.36 -1.39 21.37
C ASP A 7 -8.01 -0.94 20.78
N GLY A 8 -7.74 0.37 20.72
CA GLY A 8 -6.47 0.93 20.29
C GLY A 8 -6.37 1.29 18.80
N TRP A 9 -7.44 1.14 18.04
CA TRP A 9 -7.46 1.55 16.61
C TRP A 9 -7.38 3.06 16.48
N GLN A 10 -6.61 3.51 15.49
CA GLN A 10 -6.44 4.91 15.14
C GLN A 10 -6.74 5.10 13.66
N LEU A 11 -7.51 6.13 13.32
CA LEU A 11 -7.69 6.53 11.93
C LEU A 11 -6.43 7.23 11.44
N LEU A 12 -5.83 6.70 10.38
CA LEU A 12 -4.74 7.37 9.65
C LEU A 12 -5.27 8.39 8.64
N PHE A 13 -6.55 8.34 8.33
CA PHE A 13 -7.22 9.25 7.43
C PHE A 13 -8.69 9.43 7.87
N ASP A 14 -9.11 10.67 7.99
CA ASP A 14 -10.43 11.05 8.49
C ASP A 14 -11.49 11.25 7.38
N GLY A 15 -11.12 10.96 6.13
CA GLY A 15 -11.96 11.22 4.96
C GLY A 15 -11.97 12.67 4.47
N LYS A 16 -11.19 13.58 5.10
CA LYS A 16 -11.25 15.03 4.84
C LYS A 16 -9.89 15.68 4.66
N THR A 17 -8.91 15.33 5.47
CA THR A 17 -7.60 15.98 5.47
C THR A 17 -6.47 14.98 5.38
N LEU A 18 -5.31 15.43 4.90
CA LEU A 18 -4.07 14.67 4.88
C LEU A 18 -3.10 15.14 5.98
N ASP A 19 -3.63 15.70 7.07
CA ASP A 19 -2.84 16.30 8.14
C ASP A 19 -1.90 15.31 8.85
N GLN A 20 -2.20 14.00 8.80
CA GLN A 20 -1.36 12.96 9.36
C GLN A 20 -0.27 12.45 8.41
N TRP A 21 -0.21 13.02 7.18
CA TRP A 21 0.67 12.58 6.12
C TRP A 21 1.67 13.68 5.75
N LYS A 22 2.82 13.28 5.22
CA LYS A 22 3.85 14.14 4.66
C LYS A 22 4.54 13.45 3.49
N ASP A 23 5.31 14.19 2.72
CA ASP A 23 6.17 13.60 1.70
C ASP A 23 7.26 12.74 2.36
N PHE A 24 7.66 11.65 1.73
CA PHE A 24 8.82 10.87 2.13
C PHE A 24 10.07 11.77 2.15
N ASN A 25 10.82 11.77 3.25
CA ASN A 25 11.93 12.69 3.52
C ASN A 25 11.57 14.19 3.54
N GLY A 26 10.31 14.52 3.69
CA GLY A 26 9.81 15.90 3.78
C GLY A 26 9.19 16.21 5.13
N ASP A 27 8.95 17.50 5.38
CA ASP A 27 8.28 17.98 6.60
C ASP A 27 6.79 18.23 6.39
N SER A 28 6.35 18.32 5.14
CA SER A 28 4.97 18.62 4.75
C SER A 28 4.58 17.84 3.51
N LEU A 29 3.29 17.88 3.16
CA LEU A 29 2.78 17.28 1.97
C LEU A 29 2.80 18.29 0.82
N THR A 30 3.60 18.04 -0.20
CA THR A 30 3.73 18.86 -1.42
C THR A 30 3.37 18.08 -2.69
N GLN A 31 3.34 16.75 -2.59
CA GLN A 31 3.03 15.85 -3.69
C GLN A 31 1.56 15.93 -4.10
N PRO A 32 1.21 15.55 -5.34
CA PRO A 32 -0.12 15.70 -5.88
C PRO A 32 -1.11 14.63 -5.38
N TRP A 33 -1.09 14.36 -4.09
CA TRP A 33 -2.10 13.57 -3.40
C TRP A 33 -3.24 14.47 -2.97
N THR A 34 -4.48 14.05 -3.18
CA THR A 34 -5.66 14.85 -2.88
C THR A 34 -6.73 14.01 -2.19
N VAL A 35 -7.65 14.68 -1.52
CA VAL A 35 -8.87 14.05 -1.01
C VAL A 35 -10.00 14.24 -2.02
N VAL A 36 -10.57 13.14 -2.48
CA VAL A 36 -11.71 13.12 -3.40
C VAL A 36 -12.72 12.10 -2.89
N ASP A 37 -13.96 12.52 -2.70
CA ASP A 37 -15.07 11.68 -2.24
C ASP A 37 -14.75 10.86 -0.97
N GLY A 38 -14.03 11.48 -0.03
CA GLY A 38 -13.62 10.83 1.22
C GLY A 38 -12.47 9.82 1.08
N CYS A 39 -11.76 9.82 -0.04
CA CYS A 39 -10.65 8.92 -0.31
C CYS A 39 -9.35 9.70 -0.54
N ILE A 40 -8.22 9.11 -0.16
CA ILE A 40 -6.90 9.59 -0.59
C ILE A 40 -6.70 9.15 -2.04
N GLN A 41 -6.52 10.11 -2.93
CA GLN A 41 -6.31 9.84 -4.35
C GLN A 41 -4.93 10.32 -4.80
N ALA A 42 -4.15 9.40 -5.37
CA ALA A 42 -2.96 9.76 -6.11
C ALA A 42 -3.36 10.33 -7.49
N LYS A 43 -2.82 11.46 -7.87
CA LYS A 43 -2.93 11.96 -9.25
C LYS A 43 -1.82 11.31 -10.07
N GLY A 44 -2.06 10.07 -10.49
CA GLY A 44 -1.15 9.32 -11.31
C GLY A 44 -1.14 9.82 -12.77
N GLY A 45 -0.07 9.59 -13.44
CA GLY A 45 0.15 9.90 -14.86
C GLY A 45 1.39 9.17 -15.37
N GLY A 46 1.78 8.10 -14.73
CA GLY A 46 2.98 7.31 -14.98
C GLY A 46 3.85 7.20 -13.74
N SER A 47 4.87 6.38 -13.82
CA SER A 47 5.79 6.08 -12.73
C SER A 47 6.28 7.35 -12.02
N ASP A 48 6.25 7.33 -10.71
CA ASP A 48 6.86 8.30 -9.81
C ASP A 48 6.30 9.74 -9.84
N LEU A 49 5.23 10.02 -10.60
CA LEU A 49 4.69 11.37 -10.69
C LEU A 49 3.85 11.77 -9.48
N SER A 50 3.30 10.82 -8.74
CA SER A 50 2.54 11.11 -7.52
C SER A 50 3.42 11.28 -6.29
N GLY A 51 4.69 10.89 -6.38
CA GLY A 51 5.59 10.85 -5.23
C GLY A 51 5.13 9.84 -4.17
N TYR A 52 5.79 9.88 -3.03
CA TYR A 52 5.52 8.98 -1.92
C TYR A 52 5.11 9.79 -0.70
N ILE A 53 4.04 9.37 -0.05
CA ILE A 53 3.60 9.94 1.22
C ILE A 53 3.79 8.92 2.34
N VAL A 54 4.13 9.40 3.52
CA VAL A 54 4.31 8.61 4.72
C VAL A 54 3.50 9.19 5.87
N THR A 55 3.17 8.36 6.84
CA THR A 55 2.58 8.83 8.10
C THR A 55 3.58 9.68 8.88
N LYS A 56 3.14 10.78 9.49
CA LYS A 56 3.99 11.60 10.37
C LYS A 56 4.40 10.86 11.64
N LYS A 57 3.56 9.92 12.09
CA LYS A 57 3.83 9.07 13.25
C LYS A 57 4.44 7.76 12.78
N GLU A 58 5.43 7.27 13.51
CA GLU A 58 6.05 5.96 13.30
C GLU A 58 5.33 4.89 14.12
N TYR A 59 5.31 3.66 13.57
CA TYR A 59 4.69 2.49 14.18
C TYR A 59 5.67 1.32 14.09
N GLU A 60 5.88 0.65 15.20
CA GLU A 60 6.79 -0.50 15.28
C GLU A 60 6.04 -1.80 15.02
N ASN A 61 5.10 -2.15 15.91
CA ASN A 61 4.20 -3.28 15.74
C ASN A 61 2.79 -2.75 15.47
N PHE A 62 2.11 -3.29 14.48
CA PHE A 62 0.80 -2.76 14.09
C PHE A 62 -0.04 -3.76 13.31
N ILE A 63 -1.33 -3.49 13.28
CA ILE A 63 -2.26 -4.00 12.27
C ILE A 63 -2.72 -2.78 11.47
N LEU A 64 -2.52 -2.82 10.15
CA LEU A 64 -2.97 -1.78 9.23
C LEU A 64 -4.08 -2.33 8.35
N ASP A 65 -5.25 -1.72 8.43
CA ASP A 65 -6.37 -1.99 7.54
C ASP A 65 -6.59 -0.82 6.59
N TRP A 66 -6.79 -1.12 5.31
CA TRP A 66 -7.18 -0.12 4.32
C TRP A 66 -8.06 -0.72 3.23
N GLU A 67 -8.83 0.15 2.58
CA GLU A 67 -9.55 -0.17 1.37
C GLU A 67 -8.90 0.57 0.19
N TRP A 68 -8.91 -0.08 -0.96
CA TRP A 68 -8.28 0.48 -2.15
C TRP A 68 -9.06 0.11 -3.42
N LYS A 69 -8.90 0.98 -4.42
CA LYS A 69 -9.46 0.80 -5.75
C LYS A 69 -8.47 1.36 -6.77
N LEU A 70 -8.20 0.60 -7.82
CA LEU A 70 -7.28 1.00 -8.90
C LEU A 70 -8.05 1.40 -10.15
N SER A 71 -7.52 2.39 -10.86
CA SER A 71 -7.89 2.66 -12.25
C SER A 71 -7.34 1.58 -13.17
N HIS A 72 -7.82 1.53 -14.42
CA HIS A 72 -7.27 0.64 -15.45
C HIS A 72 -5.75 0.84 -15.61
N GLY A 73 -5.02 -0.25 -15.54
CA GLY A 73 -3.55 -0.26 -15.55
C GLY A 73 -2.89 0.38 -14.34
N GLY A 74 -3.65 0.63 -13.27
CA GLY A 74 -3.13 1.24 -12.03
C GLY A 74 -2.07 0.39 -11.37
N ASN A 75 -1.01 1.05 -10.87
CA ASN A 75 0.08 0.44 -10.12
C ASN A 75 0.39 1.34 -8.92
N SER A 76 0.42 0.77 -7.74
CA SER A 76 0.66 1.42 -6.46
C SER A 76 1.22 0.40 -5.47
N GLY A 77 1.43 0.81 -4.22
CA GLY A 77 1.88 -0.09 -3.16
C GLY A 77 1.66 0.51 -1.79
N MET A 78 1.56 -0.35 -0.79
CA MET A 78 1.59 0.03 0.62
C MET A 78 2.95 -0.38 1.18
N LEU A 79 3.84 0.61 1.33
CA LEU A 79 5.15 0.41 1.93
C LEU A 79 5.06 0.58 3.45
N TYR A 80 5.83 -0.21 4.17
CA TYR A 80 5.85 -0.19 5.63
C TYR A 80 7.28 -0.39 6.16
N HIS A 81 7.52 0.01 7.41
CA HIS A 81 8.87 0.02 8.01
C HIS A 81 9.93 0.75 7.16
N VAL A 82 9.51 1.74 6.40
CA VAL A 82 10.44 2.55 5.60
C VAL A 82 11.33 3.39 6.50
N VAL A 83 12.58 3.55 6.10
CA VAL A 83 13.54 4.41 6.79
C VAL A 83 13.63 5.73 6.03
N GLU A 84 13.34 6.83 6.71
CA GLU A 84 13.54 8.18 6.19
C GLU A 84 14.97 8.65 6.48
N ASP A 85 15.75 8.81 5.44
CA ASP A 85 17.09 9.39 5.47
C ASP A 85 17.34 10.07 4.12
N PRO A 86 17.90 11.29 4.07
CA PRO A 86 18.17 12.00 2.80
C PRO A 86 19.06 11.25 1.81
N TYR A 87 19.78 10.23 2.25
CA TYR A 87 20.55 9.34 1.39
C TYR A 87 19.64 8.51 0.48
N PHE A 88 18.51 8.03 1.01
CA PHE A 88 17.53 7.26 0.27
C PHE A 88 16.56 8.17 -0.46
N LYS A 89 16.45 8.04 -1.77
CA LYS A 89 15.58 8.91 -2.61
C LYS A 89 14.16 8.39 -2.74
N VAL A 90 13.96 7.10 -2.45
CA VAL A 90 12.68 6.40 -2.58
C VAL A 90 12.51 5.41 -1.44
N PRO A 91 11.29 5.22 -0.91
CA PRO A 91 11.06 4.39 0.26
C PRO A 91 11.22 2.89 -0.01
N TYR A 92 10.99 2.43 -1.22
CA TYR A 92 11.05 0.99 -1.57
C TYR A 92 12.47 0.37 -1.51
N VAL A 93 13.50 1.18 -1.27
CA VAL A 93 14.85 0.65 -1.03
C VAL A 93 15.12 0.35 0.44
N THR A 94 14.19 0.71 1.32
CA THR A 94 14.38 0.60 2.78
C THR A 94 13.30 -0.19 3.49
N GLY A 95 12.15 -0.36 2.88
CA GLY A 95 11.02 -1.06 3.47
C GLY A 95 10.31 -1.99 2.49
N PRO A 96 9.67 -3.06 3.01
CA PRO A 96 8.87 -3.98 2.20
C PRO A 96 7.64 -3.29 1.62
N GLU A 97 7.09 -3.87 0.56
CA GLU A 97 5.94 -3.33 -0.17
C GLU A 97 4.87 -4.40 -0.40
N TYR A 98 3.68 -4.15 0.12
CA TYR A 98 2.48 -4.85 -0.32
C TYR A 98 2.07 -4.28 -1.68
N GLN A 99 2.27 -5.04 -2.76
CA GLN A 99 2.00 -4.60 -4.13
C GLN A 99 0.51 -4.46 -4.40
N LEU A 100 0.12 -3.34 -5.02
CA LEU A 100 -1.22 -3.03 -5.50
C LEU A 100 -1.17 -2.78 -7.01
N ILE A 101 -1.74 -3.68 -7.82
CA ILE A 101 -1.67 -3.57 -9.28
C ILE A 101 -2.92 -4.15 -9.94
N ASP A 102 -3.42 -3.47 -10.96
CA ASP A 102 -4.37 -4.02 -11.92
C ASP A 102 -3.58 -4.80 -12.98
N GLU A 103 -3.39 -6.11 -12.74
CA GLU A 103 -2.48 -6.94 -13.53
C GLU A 103 -2.82 -6.95 -15.02
N GLU A 104 -4.09 -7.18 -15.35
CA GLU A 104 -4.56 -7.28 -16.74
C GLU A 104 -4.42 -5.93 -17.45
N GLY A 105 -4.95 -4.87 -16.86
CA GLY A 105 -4.88 -3.53 -17.41
C GLY A 105 -3.44 -3.01 -17.53
N TRP A 106 -2.58 -3.34 -16.57
CA TRP A 106 -1.17 -2.96 -16.64
C TRP A 106 -0.46 -3.65 -17.82
N GLU A 107 -0.69 -4.96 -18.00
CA GLU A 107 -0.12 -5.71 -19.12
C GLU A 107 -0.67 -5.25 -20.48
N GLU A 108 -1.93 -4.80 -20.54
CA GLU A 108 -2.50 -4.21 -21.75
C GLU A 108 -1.82 -2.88 -22.10
N VAL A 109 -1.69 -1.98 -21.12
CA VAL A 109 -1.10 -0.64 -21.31
C VAL A 109 0.39 -0.72 -21.66
N ASN A 110 1.10 -1.69 -21.10
CA ASN A 110 2.55 -1.84 -21.25
C ASN A 110 2.95 -2.92 -22.27
N ALA A 111 2.03 -3.40 -23.10
CA ALA A 111 2.31 -4.45 -24.07
C ALA A 111 3.52 -4.09 -24.97
N PRO A 112 4.40 -5.04 -25.30
CA PRO A 112 4.29 -6.49 -25.04
C PRO A 112 4.85 -6.95 -23.69
N THR A 113 5.21 -6.03 -22.79
CA THR A 113 5.78 -6.35 -21.46
C THR A 113 4.75 -7.11 -20.61
N LYS A 114 5.21 -8.14 -19.91
CA LYS A 114 4.42 -8.92 -18.98
C LYS A 114 4.96 -8.79 -17.57
N LEU A 115 4.07 -8.90 -16.58
CA LEU A 115 4.46 -8.93 -15.19
C LEU A 115 5.13 -10.25 -14.84
N GLU A 116 6.25 -10.13 -14.14
CA GLU A 116 6.84 -11.27 -13.46
C GLU A 116 6.03 -11.63 -12.19
N GLU A 117 6.16 -12.84 -11.70
CA GLU A 117 5.42 -13.31 -10.53
C GLU A 117 5.62 -12.42 -9.29
N TRP A 118 6.81 -11.92 -9.11
CA TRP A 118 7.20 -11.07 -7.97
C TRP A 118 6.72 -9.61 -8.08
N GLN A 119 6.05 -9.23 -9.18
CA GLN A 119 5.48 -7.90 -9.41
C GLN A 119 3.96 -7.88 -9.27
N ARG A 120 3.35 -9.05 -9.02
CA ARG A 120 1.90 -9.21 -9.02
C ARG A 120 1.26 -8.73 -7.73
N LEU A 121 -0.08 -8.59 -7.76
CA LEU A 121 -0.87 -8.15 -6.61
C LEU A 121 -0.60 -8.98 -5.36
N GLY A 122 -0.47 -8.30 -4.22
CA GLY A 122 -0.39 -8.91 -2.89
C GLY A 122 0.96 -9.51 -2.52
N VAL A 123 1.93 -9.53 -3.45
CA VAL A 123 3.31 -9.94 -3.12
C VAL A 123 3.92 -8.99 -2.07
N ASP A 124 4.88 -9.48 -1.30
CA ASP A 124 5.94 -8.64 -0.76
C ASP A 124 6.96 -8.48 -1.89
N TYR A 125 7.00 -7.27 -2.46
CA TYR A 125 7.60 -6.99 -3.76
C TYR A 125 9.03 -7.49 -3.87
N ALA A 126 9.28 -8.31 -4.89
CA ALA A 126 10.56 -8.98 -5.18
C ALA A 126 11.06 -9.98 -4.12
N MET A 127 10.33 -10.23 -3.04
CA MET A 127 10.78 -11.05 -1.92
C MET A 127 9.93 -12.31 -1.72
N HIS A 128 8.61 -12.15 -1.49
CA HIS A 128 7.73 -13.26 -1.13
C HIS A 128 6.47 -13.30 -2.00
N LEU A 129 6.07 -14.51 -2.40
CA LEU A 129 4.90 -14.72 -3.25
C LEU A 129 3.69 -15.16 -2.40
N PRO A 130 2.48 -14.63 -2.68
CA PRO A 130 1.28 -15.03 -1.98
C PRO A 130 0.77 -16.42 -2.40
N ASP A 131 -0.05 -17.03 -1.56
CA ASP A 131 -0.87 -18.16 -1.94
C ASP A 131 -1.98 -17.72 -2.91
N LYS A 132 -1.76 -17.95 -4.19
CA LYS A 132 -2.72 -17.59 -5.25
C LYS A 132 -4.09 -18.26 -5.07
N ALA A 133 -4.15 -19.44 -4.43
CA ALA A 133 -5.41 -20.13 -4.20
C ALA A 133 -6.27 -19.44 -3.13
N ALA A 134 -5.65 -18.69 -2.23
CA ALA A 134 -6.35 -17.89 -1.22
C ALA A 134 -6.83 -16.53 -1.74
N MET A 135 -6.29 -16.05 -2.86
CA MET A 135 -6.60 -14.72 -3.39
C MET A 135 -8.01 -14.66 -3.98
N GLN A 136 -8.77 -13.67 -3.54
CA GLN A 136 -10.08 -13.32 -4.09
C GLN A 136 -10.10 -11.82 -4.33
N VAL A 137 -9.91 -11.41 -5.58
CA VAL A 137 -9.81 -10.02 -6.01
C VAL A 137 -11.14 -9.58 -6.61
N ASN A 138 -11.66 -8.43 -6.18
CA ASN A 138 -12.79 -7.80 -6.83
C ASN A 138 -12.34 -7.17 -8.17
N PRO A 139 -13.22 -7.10 -9.17
CA PRO A 139 -12.89 -6.56 -10.48
C PRO A 139 -12.27 -5.16 -10.43
N GLN A 140 -11.49 -4.82 -11.45
CA GLN A 140 -10.92 -3.50 -11.62
C GLN A 140 -12.01 -2.41 -11.53
N GLY A 141 -11.72 -1.34 -10.78
CA GLY A 141 -12.67 -0.27 -10.48
C GLY A 141 -13.61 -0.54 -9.30
N GLU A 142 -13.57 -1.72 -8.70
CA GLU A 142 -14.26 -2.05 -7.46
C GLU A 142 -13.34 -1.95 -6.25
N TRP A 143 -13.93 -1.78 -5.06
CA TRP A 143 -13.19 -1.71 -3.81
C TRP A 143 -12.71 -3.08 -3.36
N ASN A 144 -11.47 -3.14 -2.93
CA ASN A 144 -10.85 -4.25 -2.22
C ASN A 144 -10.41 -3.78 -0.85
N SER A 145 -10.34 -4.70 0.11
CA SER A 145 -9.75 -4.47 1.43
C SER A 145 -8.46 -5.24 1.57
N SER A 146 -7.48 -4.65 2.23
CA SER A 146 -6.24 -5.33 2.58
C SER A 146 -5.87 -5.07 4.03
N ARG A 147 -5.07 -5.97 4.59
CA ARG A 147 -4.49 -5.85 5.91
C ARG A 147 -3.03 -6.28 5.88
N ILE A 148 -2.21 -5.55 6.61
CA ILE A 148 -0.86 -5.96 7.01
C ILE A 148 -0.89 -6.17 8.52
N VAL A 149 -0.32 -7.28 8.99
CA VAL A 149 0.03 -7.49 10.39
C VAL A 149 1.54 -7.50 10.48
N PHE A 150 2.09 -6.69 11.38
CA PHE A 150 3.49 -6.74 11.75
C PHE A 150 3.58 -6.90 13.28
N ASP A 151 4.07 -8.03 13.71
CA ASP A 151 4.25 -8.35 15.14
C ASP A 151 5.63 -8.96 15.39
N ASN A 152 6.56 -8.14 15.90
CA ASN A 152 7.92 -8.56 16.28
C ASN A 152 8.66 -9.34 15.18
N GLY A 153 8.51 -8.92 13.93
CA GLY A 153 9.13 -9.57 12.76
C GLY A 153 8.23 -10.59 12.06
N HIS A 154 7.15 -11.02 12.67
CA HIS A 154 6.14 -11.82 12.00
C HIS A 154 5.27 -10.96 11.11
N MET A 155 5.12 -11.33 9.84
CA MET A 155 4.43 -10.58 8.80
C MET A 155 3.27 -11.36 8.21
N GLU A 156 2.15 -10.67 8.01
CA GLU A 156 1.03 -11.21 7.24
C GLU A 156 0.50 -10.19 6.24
N HIS A 157 0.16 -10.65 5.03
CA HIS A 157 -0.67 -9.92 4.08
C HIS A 157 -2.03 -10.58 3.94
N TRP A 158 -3.06 -9.77 3.96
CA TRP A 158 -4.46 -10.20 3.80
C TRP A 158 -5.13 -9.45 2.66
N LEU A 159 -5.98 -10.12 1.92
CA LEU A 159 -6.79 -9.57 0.84
C LEU A 159 -8.25 -10.02 0.98
N ASN A 160 -9.19 -9.08 1.03
CA ASN A 160 -10.62 -9.33 1.16
C ASN A 160 -10.96 -10.37 2.26
N GLY A 161 -10.31 -10.21 3.43
CA GLY A 161 -10.52 -11.06 4.60
C GLY A 161 -9.84 -12.43 4.56
N LYS A 162 -8.99 -12.69 3.58
CA LYS A 162 -8.18 -13.91 3.48
C LYS A 162 -6.70 -13.62 3.66
N LYS A 163 -6.02 -14.38 4.51
CA LYS A 163 -4.55 -14.34 4.58
C LYS A 163 -3.98 -14.97 3.31
N ILE A 164 -3.18 -14.19 2.60
CA ILE A 164 -2.57 -14.57 1.31
C ILE A 164 -1.07 -14.79 1.40
N LEU A 165 -0.43 -14.25 2.42
CA LEU A 165 1.02 -14.35 2.60
C LEU A 165 1.35 -14.27 4.09
N GLU A 166 2.36 -15.04 4.50
CA GLU A 166 2.91 -15.05 5.86
C GLU A 166 4.39 -15.37 5.80
N PHE A 167 5.21 -14.60 6.50
CA PHE A 167 6.67 -14.80 6.55
C PHE A 167 7.29 -14.14 7.78
N GLU A 168 8.52 -14.50 8.10
CA GLU A 168 9.31 -13.84 9.12
C GLU A 168 10.19 -12.77 8.44
N ALA A 169 10.03 -11.52 8.86
CA ALA A 169 10.94 -10.46 8.48
C ALA A 169 12.29 -10.63 9.21
N TRP A 170 13.36 -10.11 8.64
CA TRP A 170 14.73 -10.14 9.15
C TRP A 170 14.91 -9.55 10.55
#